data_b587b1e2c7cd47f4e8f7d3f21b64bee6
#
_entry.id   b587b1e2c7cd47f4e8f7d3f21b64bee6
#
_cell.length_a   1.000
_cell.length_b   1.000
_cell.length_c   1.000
_cell.angle_alpha   90.00
_cell.angle_beta   90.00
_cell.angle_gamma   90.00
#
_symmetry.space_group_name_H-M   'P 1'
#
loop_
_entity.id
_entity.type
_entity.pdbx_description
1 polymer ?
#
loop_
_entity_poly.entity_id
_entity_poly.type
_entity_poly.pdbx_seq_one_letter_code
_entity_poly.pdbx_strand_id
1 'polypeptide(L)' 'DVTLQDNSELSIVISKEYQNLQIGRRCISEMIQLAKEKKMVKVTAQIYPFNTQSQRMFLALGFQKVDEKLYEYTLI' A
#
# COMPACT_ATOMS: atom_id res chain seq x y z
N ASP A 1 -3.19 -1.67 -9.60
CA ASP A 1 -2.82 -0.44 -10.29
C ASP A 1 -2.33 0.61 -9.30
N VAL A 2 -1.43 1.45 -9.78
CA VAL A 2 -0.85 2.52 -9.00
C VAL A 2 -1.18 3.85 -9.67
N THR A 3 -1.74 4.77 -8.91
CA THR A 3 -2.11 6.08 -9.42
C THR A 3 -1.49 7.16 -8.55
N LEU A 4 -0.84 8.13 -9.21
CA LEU A 4 -0.29 9.29 -8.53
C LEU A 4 -1.33 10.41 -8.61
N GLN A 5 -1.99 10.73 -7.49
CA GLN A 5 -3.09 11.67 -7.48
C GLN A 5 -2.63 13.11 -7.36
N ASP A 6 -1.60 13.33 -6.55
CA ASP A 6 -0.97 14.63 -6.45
C ASP A 6 0.48 14.43 -6.05
N ASN A 7 1.18 15.52 -5.74
CA ASN A 7 2.61 15.43 -5.45
C ASN A 7 2.92 14.84 -4.06
N SER A 8 1.91 14.61 -3.22
CA SER A 8 2.11 14.20 -1.85
C SER A 8 1.61 12.80 -1.53
N GLU A 9 0.79 12.20 -2.37
CA GLU A 9 0.19 10.90 -2.07
C GLU A 9 0.34 9.93 -3.22
N LEU A 10 0.65 8.68 -2.88
CA LEU A 10 0.65 7.56 -3.79
C LEU A 10 -0.53 6.66 -3.43
N SER A 11 -1.40 6.37 -4.39
CA SER A 11 -2.56 5.51 -4.17
C SER A 11 -2.41 4.21 -4.89
N ILE A 12 -2.74 3.11 -4.21
CA ILE A 12 -2.64 1.75 -4.72
C ILE A 12 -4.00 1.10 -4.57
N VAL A 13 -4.44 0.37 -5.60
CA VAL A 13 -5.66 -0.43 -5.51
C VAL A 13 -5.29 -1.90 -5.67
N ILE A 14 -5.63 -2.72 -4.68
CA ILE A 14 -5.37 -4.14 -4.69
C ILE A 14 -6.68 -4.85 -5.02
N SER A 15 -6.82 -5.27 -6.26
CA SER A 15 -8.03 -5.93 -6.75
C SER A 15 -7.92 -7.45 -6.83
N LYS A 16 -6.71 -8.00 -6.65
CA LYS A 16 -6.47 -9.42 -6.71
C LYS A 16 -5.64 -9.88 -5.53
N GLU A 17 -5.81 -11.14 -5.12
CA GLU A 17 -4.94 -11.73 -4.12
C GLU A 17 -3.58 -12.04 -4.73
N TYR A 18 -2.54 -11.77 -3.97
CA TYR A 18 -1.20 -12.18 -4.34
C TYR A 18 -1.02 -13.63 -3.93
N GLN A 19 -0.67 -14.48 -4.90
CA GLN A 19 -0.39 -15.88 -4.60
C GLN A 19 0.97 -16.05 -3.92
N ASN A 20 1.90 -15.15 -4.22
CA ASN A 20 3.21 -15.15 -3.60
C ASN A 20 3.38 -13.86 -2.79
N LEU A 21 3.24 -13.99 -1.47
CA LEU A 21 3.31 -12.84 -0.58
C LEU A 21 4.69 -12.20 -0.53
N GLN A 22 5.75 -13.00 -0.76
CA GLN A 22 7.11 -12.45 -0.75
C GLN A 22 7.30 -11.46 -1.91
N ILE A 23 6.80 -11.81 -3.08
CA ILE A 23 6.87 -10.91 -4.23
C ILE A 23 6.03 -9.66 -3.98
N GLY A 24 4.84 -9.83 -3.43
CA GLY A 24 3.97 -8.70 -3.11
C GLY A 24 4.62 -7.74 -2.13
N ARG A 25 5.20 -8.28 -1.05
CA ARG A 25 5.88 -7.46 -0.05
C ARG A 25 7.04 -6.68 -0.66
N ARG A 26 7.80 -7.33 -1.52
CA ARG A 26 8.94 -6.69 -2.16
C ARG A 26 8.49 -5.53 -3.04
N CYS A 27 7.45 -5.74 -3.84
CA CYS A 27 6.92 -4.70 -4.71
C CYS A 27 6.44 -3.50 -3.91
N ILE A 28 5.70 -3.74 -2.83
CA ILE A 28 5.19 -2.66 -2.00
C ILE A 28 6.31 -1.92 -1.28
N SER A 29 7.32 -2.67 -0.80
CA SER A 29 8.48 -2.04 -0.15
C SER A 29 9.23 -1.13 -1.12
N GLU A 30 9.40 -1.56 -2.36
CA GLU A 30 10.05 -0.74 -3.39
C GLU A 30 9.22 0.52 -3.69
N MET A 31 7.91 0.39 -3.73
CA MET A 31 7.03 1.53 -3.95
C MET A 31 7.10 2.54 -2.82
N ILE A 32 7.18 2.06 -1.57
CA ILE A 32 7.35 2.94 -0.42
C ILE A 32 8.67 3.68 -0.51
N GLN A 33 9.73 2.98 -0.88
CA GLN A 33 11.04 3.59 -1.02
C GLN A 33 11.04 4.68 -2.11
N LEU A 34 10.39 4.39 -3.23
CA LEU A 34 10.27 5.36 -4.32
C LEU A 34 9.48 6.58 -3.88
N ALA A 35 8.41 6.36 -3.12
CA ALA A 35 7.61 7.47 -2.60
C ALA A 35 8.42 8.35 -1.66
N LYS A 36 9.28 7.74 -0.83
CA LYS A 36 10.17 8.50 0.03
C LYS A 36 11.16 9.35 -0.77
N GLU A 37 11.71 8.79 -1.83
CA GLU A 37 12.63 9.50 -2.70
C GLU A 37 11.97 10.70 -3.37
N LYS A 38 10.68 10.57 -3.67
CA LYS A 38 9.91 11.66 -4.28
C LYS A 38 9.34 12.63 -3.26
N LYS A 39 9.67 12.45 -1.98
CA LYS A 39 9.23 13.30 -0.89
C LYS A 39 7.72 13.36 -0.74
N MET A 40 7.06 12.23 -0.96
CA MET A 40 5.62 12.11 -0.75
C MET A 40 5.30 12.06 0.73
N VAL A 41 4.10 12.48 1.08
CA VAL A 41 3.65 12.52 2.48
C VAL A 41 3.19 11.15 2.94
N LYS A 42 2.46 10.42 2.11
CA LYS A 42 1.91 9.13 2.50
C LYS A 42 1.60 8.27 1.30
N VAL A 43 1.44 6.96 1.58
CA VAL A 43 0.98 5.97 0.61
C VAL A 43 -0.35 5.44 1.12
N THR A 44 -1.37 5.41 0.26
CA THR A 44 -2.66 4.84 0.61
C THR A 44 -2.90 3.60 -0.24
N ALA A 45 -3.59 2.61 0.34
CA ALA A 45 -3.91 1.37 -0.36
C ALA A 45 -5.36 1.00 -0.12
N GLN A 46 -6.08 0.69 -1.19
CA GLN A 46 -7.43 0.14 -1.10
C GLN A 46 -7.36 -1.36 -1.24
N ILE A 47 -7.82 -2.08 -0.21
CA ILE A 47 -7.77 -3.53 -0.17
C ILE A 47 -9.18 -4.03 0.18
N TYR A 48 -9.74 -4.87 -0.68
CA TYR A 48 -11.07 -5.40 -0.45
C TYR A 48 -11.09 -6.31 0.78
N PRO A 49 -12.21 -6.34 1.53
CA PRO A 49 -12.27 -7.11 2.77
C PRO A 49 -12.05 -8.61 2.60
N PHE A 50 -12.38 -9.17 1.42
CA PHE A 50 -12.16 -10.60 1.19
C PHE A 50 -10.69 -10.95 0.97
N ASN A 51 -9.84 -9.95 0.74
CA ASN A 51 -8.42 -10.16 0.45
C ASN A 51 -7.61 -10.14 1.75
N THR A 52 -7.82 -11.15 2.58
CA THR A 52 -7.24 -11.20 3.93
C THR A 52 -5.71 -11.30 3.92
N GLN A 53 -5.15 -11.98 2.93
CA GLN A 53 -3.70 -12.11 2.83
C GLN A 53 -3.04 -10.77 2.59
N SER A 54 -3.61 -9.98 1.67
CA SER A 54 -3.09 -8.64 1.41
C SER A 54 -3.24 -7.73 2.61
N GLN A 55 -4.37 -7.82 3.32
CA GLN A 55 -4.57 -7.03 4.52
C GLN A 55 -3.48 -7.29 5.55
N ARG A 56 -3.17 -8.56 5.79
CA ARG A 56 -2.11 -8.95 6.73
C ARG A 56 -0.75 -8.44 6.27
N MET A 57 -0.48 -8.56 4.98
CA MET A 57 0.78 -8.11 4.42
C MET A 57 0.98 -6.60 4.61
N PHE A 58 -0.04 -5.81 4.30
CA PHE A 58 0.07 -4.37 4.45
C PHE A 58 0.22 -3.96 5.91
N LEU A 59 -0.50 -4.61 6.82
CA LEU A 59 -0.34 -4.34 8.25
C LEU A 59 1.07 -4.69 8.73
N ALA A 60 1.61 -5.81 8.23
CA ALA A 60 2.96 -6.22 8.59
C ALA A 60 4.02 -5.24 8.05
N LEU A 61 3.73 -4.55 6.96
CA LEU A 61 4.64 -3.57 6.40
C LEU A 61 4.57 -2.21 7.09
N GLY A 62 3.62 -2.03 8.00
CA GLY A 62 3.50 -0.80 8.75
C GLY A 62 2.33 0.07 8.37
N PHE A 63 1.47 -0.39 7.46
CA PHE A 63 0.26 0.34 7.12
C PHE A 63 -0.74 0.28 8.28
N GLN A 64 -1.55 1.31 8.40
CA GLN A 64 -2.62 1.37 9.37
C GLN A 64 -3.96 1.33 8.66
N LYS A 65 -4.89 0.54 9.18
CA LYS A 65 -6.24 0.47 8.64
C LYS A 65 -7.02 1.70 9.11
N VAL A 66 -7.42 2.54 8.17
CA VAL A 66 -8.16 3.78 8.49
C VAL A 66 -9.62 3.69 8.14
N ASP A 67 -10.02 2.71 7.32
CA ASP A 67 -11.42 2.47 6.97
C ASP A 67 -11.55 1.00 6.56
N GLU A 68 -12.74 0.54 6.24
CA GLU A 68 -12.98 -0.86 5.88
C GLU A 68 -12.06 -1.37 4.78
N LYS A 69 -11.78 -0.52 3.80
CA LYS A 69 -10.97 -0.88 2.64
C LYS A 69 -9.71 -0.05 2.51
N LEU A 70 -9.50 0.91 3.39
CA LEU A 70 -8.43 1.88 3.22
C LEU A 70 -7.34 1.69 4.25
N TYR A 71 -6.12 1.57 3.75
CA TYR A 71 -4.92 1.45 4.57
C TYR A 71 -3.97 2.58 4.22
N GLU A 72 -3.21 3.03 5.19
CA GLU A 72 -2.36 4.20 5.06
C GLU A 72 -0.98 3.97 5.65
N TYR A 73 0.05 4.46 4.97
CA TYR A 73 1.42 4.46 5.48
C TYR A 73 1.95 5.89 5.42
N THR A 74 2.25 6.46 6.58
CA THR A 74 2.76 7.82 6.67
C THR A 74 4.26 7.83 6.47
N LEU A 75 4.73 8.70 5.57
CA LEU A 75 6.15 8.79 5.21
C LEU A 75 6.91 9.85 6.01
N ILE A 76 6.18 10.78 6.60
CA ILE A 76 6.78 11.83 7.41
C ILE A 76 6.10 11.97 8.77
#